data_596081b1863d8541a0366de100a34f91
#
_entry.id   596081b1863d8541a0366de100a34f91
#
_cell.length_a   1.000
_cell.length_b   1.000
_cell.length_c   1.000
_cell.angle_alpha   90.00
_cell.angle_beta   90.00
_cell.angle_gamma   90.00
#
_symmetry.space_group_name_H-M   'P 1'
#
loop_
_entity.id
_entity.type
_entity.pdbx_description
1 polymer ?
#
loop_
_entity_poly.entity_id
_entity_poly.type
_entity_poly.pdbx_seq_one_letter_code
_entity_poly.pdbx_strand_id
1 'polypeptide(L)'
;MFNQNRLKFTFVVFFILLAFILFDIFQLQTTEFQSTSDIIDQQNLDKFYITAPRGEIFDANGEKIAETKLEPHLFINMRKITDQNSSDYRQIIQYNFPELAIREINEIFESKEILQIVTNLSSIEYEVRNNLLTNFDAFLIIDLPTRNYIKNELFAHTIGYLGIPNQDEFNIFQNASGNNQVGKNGLERYYEDYLSGIPGE
;
A
#
# COMPACT_ATOMS: atom_id res chain seq x y z
N MET A 1 29.36 55.56 -37.29
CA MET A 1 30.22 55.37 -36.09
C MET A 1 29.41 54.69 -34.99
N PHE A 2 29.59 53.39 -34.79
CA PHE A 2 28.90 52.67 -33.71
C PHE A 2 29.45 53.13 -32.36
N ASN A 3 28.59 53.65 -31.51
CA ASN A 3 28.95 54.18 -30.22
C ASN A 3 29.26 53.01 -29.25
N GLN A 4 30.53 52.68 -29.08
CA GLN A 4 31.01 51.54 -28.25
C GLN A 4 30.43 51.56 -26.82
N ASN A 5 30.13 52.73 -26.28
CA ASN A 5 29.58 52.87 -24.94
C ASN A 5 28.11 52.41 -24.89
N ARG A 6 27.35 52.61 -25.97
CA ARG A 6 25.97 52.12 -26.06
C ARG A 6 25.93 50.59 -26.16
N LEU A 7 26.89 50.01 -26.90
CA LEU A 7 27.01 48.57 -27.04
C LEU A 7 27.36 47.92 -25.70
N LYS A 8 28.33 48.49 -24.97
CA LYS A 8 28.68 48.01 -23.62
C LYS A 8 27.52 48.10 -22.65
N PHE A 9 26.73 49.17 -22.70
CA PHE A 9 25.57 49.33 -21.85
C PHE A 9 24.48 48.27 -22.15
N THR A 10 24.21 47.99 -23.42
CA THR A 10 23.26 46.93 -23.78
C THR A 10 23.67 45.53 -23.30
N PHE A 11 24.98 45.21 -23.42
CA PHE A 11 25.52 43.97 -22.88
C PHE A 11 25.40 43.86 -21.36
N VAL A 12 25.66 44.95 -20.63
CA VAL A 12 25.49 44.94 -19.16
C VAL A 12 24.05 44.72 -18.77
N VAL A 13 23.09 45.41 -19.42
CA VAL A 13 21.66 45.21 -19.16
C VAL A 13 21.25 43.77 -19.48
N PHE A 14 21.73 43.22 -20.60
CA PHE A 14 21.42 41.83 -20.97
C PHE A 14 21.95 40.83 -19.93
N PHE A 15 23.19 41.00 -19.46
CA PHE A 15 23.77 40.12 -18.42
C PHE A 15 23.06 40.23 -17.07
N ILE A 16 22.55 41.42 -16.70
CA ILE A 16 21.76 41.62 -15.47
C ILE A 16 20.43 40.88 -15.59
N LEU A 17 19.73 40.98 -16.73
CA LEU A 17 18.48 40.27 -17.00
C LEU A 17 18.71 38.75 -16.99
N LEU A 18 19.75 38.27 -17.63
CA LEU A 18 20.14 36.87 -17.63
C LEU A 18 20.39 36.34 -16.20
N ALA A 19 21.14 37.09 -15.41
CA ALA A 19 21.43 36.73 -14.02
C ALA A 19 20.16 36.68 -13.15
N PHE A 20 19.21 37.58 -13.40
CA PHE A 20 17.92 37.59 -12.71
C PHE A 20 17.11 36.34 -13.08
N ILE A 21 17.02 35.97 -14.35
CA ILE A 21 16.33 34.75 -14.79
C ILE A 21 16.97 33.48 -14.20
N LEU A 22 18.32 33.42 -14.20
CA LEU A 22 19.03 32.28 -13.60
C LEU A 22 18.80 32.20 -12.08
N PHE A 23 18.70 33.34 -11.41
CA PHE A 23 18.39 33.38 -9.99
C PHE A 23 16.96 32.90 -9.69
N ASP A 24 15.98 33.31 -10.51
CA ASP A 24 14.58 32.82 -10.38
C ASP A 24 14.49 31.31 -10.62
N ILE A 25 15.17 30.80 -11.66
CA ILE A 25 15.24 29.37 -11.94
C ILE A 25 15.88 28.62 -10.77
N PHE A 26 16.96 29.14 -10.20
CA PHE A 26 17.63 28.54 -9.04
C PHE A 26 16.72 28.53 -7.81
N GLN A 27 15.98 29.61 -7.56
CA GLN A 27 14.98 29.66 -6.49
C GLN A 27 13.86 28.62 -6.70
N LEU A 28 13.33 28.50 -7.91
CA LEU A 28 12.32 27.48 -8.25
C LEU A 28 12.83 26.06 -7.99
N GLN A 29 14.08 25.78 -8.40
CA GLN A 29 14.67 24.44 -8.20
C GLN A 29 14.94 24.11 -6.72
N THR A 30 15.20 25.10 -5.88
CA THR A 30 15.55 24.84 -4.47
C THR A 30 14.36 24.88 -3.52
N THR A 31 13.37 25.76 -3.77
CA THR A 31 12.21 25.94 -2.88
C THR A 31 11.01 25.07 -3.25
N GLU A 32 10.79 24.82 -4.55
CA GLU A 32 9.66 23.99 -4.98
C GLU A 32 9.99 22.49 -5.04
N PHE A 33 11.28 22.13 -5.02
CA PHE A 33 11.65 20.71 -5.02
C PHE A 33 11.13 19.98 -3.77
N GLN A 34 11.14 20.60 -2.61
CA GLN A 34 10.60 20.01 -1.37
C GLN A 34 9.06 19.90 -1.40
N SER A 35 8.37 20.95 -1.86
CA SER A 35 6.92 20.90 -1.98
C SER A 35 6.43 19.94 -3.06
N THR A 36 7.20 19.77 -4.12
CA THR A 36 6.89 18.83 -5.20
C THR A 36 7.19 17.38 -4.80
N SER A 37 8.25 17.12 -4.01
CA SER A 37 8.48 15.79 -3.44
C SER A 37 7.40 15.40 -2.45
N ASP A 38 6.92 16.32 -1.61
CA ASP A 38 5.80 16.06 -0.69
C ASP A 38 4.50 15.76 -1.44
N ILE A 39 4.25 16.41 -2.59
CA ILE A 39 3.10 16.10 -3.46
C ILE A 39 3.28 14.77 -4.18
N ILE A 40 4.48 14.44 -4.64
CA ILE A 40 4.81 13.16 -5.27
C ILE A 40 4.71 12.02 -4.24
N ASP A 41 5.18 12.24 -3.02
CA ASP A 41 5.03 11.26 -1.93
C ASP A 41 3.56 11.09 -1.53
N GLN A 42 2.76 12.17 -1.51
CA GLN A 42 1.31 12.07 -1.33
C GLN A 42 0.62 11.37 -2.52
N GLN A 43 1.06 11.56 -3.75
CA GLN A 43 0.52 10.83 -4.92
C GLN A 43 0.96 9.36 -4.95
N ASN A 44 2.17 9.05 -4.47
CA ASN A 44 2.63 7.67 -4.33
C ASN A 44 1.91 6.90 -3.20
N LEU A 45 1.37 7.61 -2.19
CA LEU A 45 0.50 7.03 -1.17
C LEU A 45 -0.88 6.60 -1.72
N ASP A 46 -1.21 6.98 -2.96
CA ASP A 46 -2.44 6.55 -3.64
C ASP A 46 -2.32 5.17 -4.30
N LYS A 47 -1.13 4.60 -4.36
CA LYS A 47 -0.92 3.28 -4.92
C LYS A 47 -1.21 2.21 -3.87
N PHE A 48 -2.36 1.58 -4.00
CA PHE A 48 -2.66 0.37 -3.26
C PHE A 48 -2.13 -0.83 -4.05
N TYR A 49 -1.06 -1.44 -3.55
CA TYR A 49 -0.52 -2.64 -4.17
C TYR A 49 -1.42 -3.83 -3.87
N ILE A 50 -2.04 -4.38 -4.91
CA ILE A 50 -2.81 -5.61 -4.79
C ILE A 50 -1.83 -6.78 -4.74
N THR A 51 -1.82 -7.46 -3.60
CA THR A 51 -1.01 -8.67 -3.42
C THR A 51 -1.39 -9.71 -4.47
N ALA A 52 -0.41 -10.29 -5.15
CA ALA A 52 -0.66 -11.32 -6.14
C ALA A 52 -1.13 -12.64 -5.48
N PRO A 53 -2.05 -13.38 -6.10
CA PRO A 53 -2.36 -14.72 -5.66
C PRO A 53 -1.15 -15.62 -5.83
N ARG A 54 -0.82 -16.37 -4.78
CA ARG A 54 0.32 -17.29 -4.75
C ARG A 54 -0.02 -18.63 -5.37
N GLY A 55 0.94 -19.27 -6.04
CA GLY A 55 0.78 -20.57 -6.68
C GLY A 55 0.35 -21.67 -5.71
N GLU A 56 -0.42 -22.64 -6.18
CA GLU A 56 -0.90 -23.78 -5.40
C GLU A 56 0.18 -24.83 -5.24
N ILE A 57 0.14 -25.59 -4.13
CA ILE A 57 1.03 -26.73 -3.88
C ILE A 57 0.17 -27.99 -3.82
N PHE A 58 0.56 -29.00 -4.58
CA PHE A 58 -0.12 -30.30 -4.67
C PHE A 58 0.74 -31.42 -4.11
N ASP A 59 0.11 -32.48 -3.65
CA ASP A 59 0.80 -33.73 -3.34
C ASP A 59 1.01 -34.60 -4.61
N ALA A 60 1.65 -35.76 -4.44
CA ALA A 60 1.94 -36.69 -5.55
C ALA A 60 0.67 -37.29 -6.21
N ASN A 61 -0.48 -37.20 -5.53
CA ASN A 61 -1.78 -37.68 -6.03
C ASN A 61 -2.58 -36.57 -6.71
N GLY A 62 -2.06 -35.32 -6.72
CA GLY A 62 -2.75 -34.15 -7.25
C GLY A 62 -3.75 -33.53 -6.27
N GLU A 63 -3.71 -33.90 -4.99
CA GLU A 63 -4.51 -33.23 -3.96
C GLU A 63 -3.85 -31.92 -3.53
N LYS A 64 -4.62 -30.87 -3.37
CA LYS A 64 -4.13 -29.59 -2.87
C LYS A 64 -3.73 -29.69 -1.41
N ILE A 65 -2.52 -29.22 -1.09
CA ILE A 65 -2.02 -29.09 0.29
C ILE A 65 -1.85 -27.62 0.71
N ALA A 66 -1.66 -26.71 -0.25
CA ALA A 66 -1.73 -25.28 -0.04
C ALA A 66 -2.36 -24.59 -1.25
N GLU A 67 -3.27 -23.66 -1.00
CA GLU A 67 -3.96 -22.87 -2.02
C GLU A 67 -4.07 -21.41 -1.60
N THR A 68 -4.33 -20.53 -2.56
CA THR A 68 -4.66 -19.13 -2.28
C THR A 68 -6.14 -18.89 -2.55
N LYS A 69 -6.85 -18.38 -1.56
CA LYS A 69 -8.26 -17.96 -1.67
C LYS A 69 -8.36 -16.44 -1.64
N LEU A 70 -9.26 -15.90 -2.43
CA LEU A 70 -9.63 -14.49 -2.32
C LEU A 70 -10.65 -14.35 -1.19
N GLU A 71 -10.29 -13.59 -0.17
CA GLU A 71 -11.14 -13.33 0.98
C GLU A 71 -11.48 -11.85 1.08
N PRO A 72 -12.76 -11.49 1.30
CA PRO A 72 -13.17 -10.10 1.40
C PRO A 72 -12.66 -9.48 2.70
N HIS A 73 -11.99 -8.34 2.56
CA HIS A 73 -11.53 -7.52 3.68
C HIS A 73 -12.21 -6.16 3.66
N LEU A 74 -12.63 -5.70 4.83
CA LEU A 74 -13.15 -4.34 5.01
C LEU A 74 -11.98 -3.37 5.14
N PHE A 75 -12.01 -2.35 4.30
CA PHE A 75 -11.08 -1.23 4.34
C PHE A 75 -11.83 0.06 4.69
N ILE A 76 -11.13 0.99 5.30
CA ILE A 76 -11.60 2.35 5.52
C ILE A 76 -10.69 3.33 4.77
N ASN A 77 -11.32 4.23 4.01
CA ASN A 77 -10.61 5.30 3.30
C ASN A 77 -10.49 6.52 4.22
N MET A 78 -9.32 6.75 4.74
CA MET A 78 -9.04 7.83 5.69
C MET A 78 -9.20 9.23 5.10
N ARG A 79 -9.16 9.40 3.77
CA ARG A 79 -9.44 10.70 3.13
C ARG A 79 -10.89 11.16 3.30
N LYS A 80 -11.81 10.25 3.54
CA LYS A 80 -13.23 10.53 3.79
C LYS A 80 -13.55 10.72 5.27
N ILE A 81 -12.56 10.49 6.13
CA ILE A 81 -12.69 10.67 7.57
C ILE A 81 -12.28 12.10 7.94
N THR A 82 -13.19 12.76 8.63
CA THR A 82 -13.00 14.12 9.19
C THR A 82 -13.13 14.05 10.69
N ASP A 83 -12.68 15.08 11.40
CA ASP A 83 -12.86 15.19 12.86
C ASP A 83 -14.33 15.10 13.28
N GLN A 84 -15.25 15.53 12.38
CA GLN A 84 -16.69 15.52 12.65
C GLN A 84 -17.32 14.14 12.57
N ASN A 85 -16.88 13.27 11.65
CA ASN A 85 -17.45 11.94 11.43
C ASN A 85 -16.60 10.80 12.02
N SER A 86 -15.39 11.07 12.47
CA SER A 86 -14.46 10.06 12.99
C SER A 86 -15.07 9.24 14.15
N SER A 87 -15.81 9.90 15.06
CA SER A 87 -16.48 9.23 16.17
C SER A 87 -17.55 8.23 15.72
N ASP A 88 -18.29 8.58 14.67
CA ASP A 88 -19.38 7.75 14.16
C ASP A 88 -18.81 6.48 13.50
N TYR A 89 -17.77 6.61 12.69
CA TYR A 89 -17.10 5.46 12.09
C TYR A 89 -16.45 4.54 13.12
N ARG A 90 -15.84 5.08 14.19
CA ARG A 90 -15.31 4.27 15.31
C ARG A 90 -16.42 3.48 16.00
N GLN A 91 -17.56 4.12 16.25
CA GLN A 91 -18.70 3.50 16.90
C GLN A 91 -19.32 2.39 16.04
N ILE A 92 -19.39 2.59 14.72
CA ILE A 92 -19.88 1.60 13.76
C ILE A 92 -18.96 0.39 13.71
N ILE A 93 -17.64 0.60 13.66
CA ILE A 93 -16.68 -0.50 13.70
C ILE A 93 -16.82 -1.27 15.01
N GLN A 94 -16.87 -0.59 16.14
CA GLN A 94 -17.01 -1.23 17.45
C GLN A 94 -18.32 -2.01 17.61
N TYR A 95 -19.41 -1.51 17.00
CA TYR A 95 -20.71 -2.16 17.07
C TYR A 95 -20.77 -3.43 16.21
N ASN A 96 -20.27 -3.36 14.97
CA ASN A 96 -20.32 -4.49 14.03
C ASN A 96 -19.20 -5.52 14.23
N PHE A 97 -18.09 -5.11 14.83
CA PHE A 97 -16.89 -5.94 15.05
C PHE A 97 -16.44 -5.85 16.51
N PRO A 98 -17.23 -6.39 17.45
CA PRO A 98 -16.94 -6.31 18.89
C PRO A 98 -15.67 -7.07 19.32
N GLU A 99 -15.16 -7.97 18.46
CA GLU A 99 -13.90 -8.68 18.65
C GLU A 99 -12.68 -7.78 18.48
N LEU A 100 -12.79 -6.65 17.78
CA LEU A 100 -11.69 -5.71 17.63
C LEU A 100 -11.48 -4.93 18.93
N ALA A 101 -10.25 -4.94 19.42
CA ALA A 101 -9.90 -4.15 20.61
C ALA A 101 -9.98 -2.65 20.28
N ILE A 102 -10.41 -1.84 21.25
CA ILE A 102 -10.46 -0.37 21.12
C ILE A 102 -9.10 0.21 20.72
N ARG A 103 -8.01 -0.42 21.18
CA ARG A 103 -6.65 -0.03 20.80
C ARG A 103 -6.41 -0.21 19.31
N GLU A 104 -6.81 -1.32 18.72
CA GLU A 104 -6.66 -1.60 17.28
C GLU A 104 -7.46 -0.62 16.44
N ILE A 105 -8.69 -0.30 16.87
CA ILE A 105 -9.51 0.73 16.22
C ILE A 105 -8.80 2.08 16.26
N ASN A 106 -8.21 2.46 17.40
CA ASN A 106 -7.47 3.72 17.49
C ASN A 106 -6.24 3.74 16.58
N GLU A 107 -5.48 2.65 16.51
CA GLU A 107 -4.31 2.52 15.63
C GLU A 107 -4.70 2.72 14.15
N ILE A 108 -5.86 2.19 13.70
CA ILE A 108 -6.39 2.41 12.36
C ILE A 108 -6.58 3.91 12.08
N PHE A 109 -7.19 4.65 13.02
CA PHE A 109 -7.50 6.08 12.84
C PHE A 109 -6.29 7.00 13.07
N GLU A 110 -5.24 6.54 13.72
CA GLU A 110 -3.98 7.29 13.90
C GLU A 110 -2.99 7.05 12.77
N SER A 111 -3.24 6.06 11.91
CA SER A 111 -2.40 5.76 10.77
C SER A 111 -2.42 6.89 9.74
N LYS A 112 -1.28 7.09 9.07
CA LYS A 112 -1.14 8.05 7.97
C LYS A 112 -1.50 7.46 6.61
N GLU A 113 -1.73 6.16 6.54
CA GLU A 113 -2.09 5.49 5.29
C GLU A 113 -3.52 5.84 4.88
N ILE A 114 -3.75 5.93 3.58
CA ILE A 114 -5.04 6.33 3.03
C ILE A 114 -6.08 5.23 3.18
N LEU A 115 -5.67 3.98 2.94
CA LEU A 115 -6.50 2.80 3.09
C LEU A 115 -6.00 1.96 4.26
N GLN A 116 -6.88 1.72 5.23
CA GLN A 116 -6.60 0.89 6.39
C GLN A 116 -7.46 -0.36 6.38
N ILE A 117 -6.84 -1.51 6.64
CA ILE A 117 -7.57 -2.77 6.83
C ILE A 117 -8.25 -2.71 8.20
N VAL A 118 -9.59 -2.90 8.21
CA VAL A 118 -10.35 -2.99 9.45
C VAL A 118 -10.43 -4.43 9.91
N THR A 119 -10.91 -5.34 9.04
CA THR A 119 -11.05 -6.77 9.36
C THR A 119 -11.30 -7.62 8.13
N ASN A 120 -11.13 -8.95 8.27
CA ASN A 120 -11.57 -9.93 7.30
C ASN A 120 -13.08 -10.19 7.44
N LEU A 121 -13.79 -10.20 6.31
CA LEU A 121 -15.25 -10.37 6.26
C LEU A 121 -15.71 -11.77 5.83
N SER A 122 -14.80 -12.74 5.74
CA SER A 122 -15.13 -14.09 5.25
C SER A 122 -16.25 -14.78 6.05
N SER A 123 -16.34 -14.49 7.36
CA SER A 123 -17.34 -15.03 8.26
C SER A 123 -18.54 -14.10 8.50
N ILE A 124 -18.56 -12.91 7.89
CA ILE A 124 -19.59 -11.91 8.14
C ILE A 124 -20.76 -12.09 7.18
N GLU A 125 -21.99 -11.96 7.69
CA GLU A 125 -23.21 -12.07 6.90
C GLU A 125 -23.27 -10.99 5.81
N TYR A 126 -23.82 -11.39 4.65
CA TYR A 126 -23.94 -10.50 3.48
C TYR A 126 -24.73 -9.22 3.78
N GLU A 127 -25.74 -9.28 4.65
CA GLU A 127 -26.56 -8.12 5.02
C GLU A 127 -25.74 -7.05 5.75
N VAL A 128 -24.85 -7.45 6.67
CA VAL A 128 -23.96 -6.51 7.39
C VAL A 128 -23.02 -5.84 6.41
N ARG A 129 -22.40 -6.60 5.51
CA ARG A 129 -21.52 -6.07 4.47
C ARG A 129 -22.21 -5.03 3.59
N ASN A 130 -23.43 -5.37 3.15
CA ASN A 130 -24.23 -4.48 2.28
C ASN A 130 -24.65 -3.20 3.01
N ASN A 131 -25.02 -3.31 4.28
CA ASN A 131 -25.37 -2.16 5.12
C ASN A 131 -24.19 -1.19 5.29
N LEU A 132 -23.00 -1.70 5.57
CA LEU A 132 -21.79 -0.88 5.69
C LEU A 132 -21.48 -0.12 4.41
N LEU A 133 -21.54 -0.79 3.25
CA LEU A 133 -21.26 -0.15 1.96
C LEU A 133 -22.31 0.87 1.53
N THR A 134 -23.58 0.63 1.87
CA THR A 134 -24.68 1.50 1.42
C THR A 134 -24.78 2.77 2.25
N ASN A 135 -24.51 2.67 3.57
CA ASN A 135 -24.71 3.78 4.50
C ASN A 135 -23.45 4.56 4.83
N PHE A 136 -22.26 4.02 4.52
CA PHE A 136 -20.99 4.61 4.94
C PHE A 136 -19.99 4.60 3.76
N ASP A 137 -19.82 5.74 3.16
CA ASP A 137 -19.06 5.95 1.93
C ASP A 137 -17.52 5.83 2.08
N ALA A 138 -17.03 5.85 3.32
CA ALA A 138 -15.61 5.62 3.59
C ALA A 138 -15.22 4.13 3.62
N PHE A 139 -16.19 3.21 3.74
CA PHE A 139 -15.90 1.78 3.71
C PHE A 139 -15.78 1.25 2.29
N LEU A 140 -14.83 0.34 2.10
CA LEU A 140 -14.57 -0.38 0.86
C LEU A 140 -14.39 -1.86 1.19
N ILE A 141 -14.84 -2.75 0.29
CA ILE A 141 -14.53 -4.18 0.40
C ILE A 141 -13.60 -4.53 -0.75
N ILE A 142 -12.45 -5.10 -0.40
CA ILE A 142 -11.43 -5.54 -1.36
C ILE A 142 -11.11 -6.99 -1.06
N ASP A 143 -11.15 -7.83 -2.10
CA ASP A 143 -10.77 -9.23 -1.98
C ASP A 143 -9.25 -9.35 -1.97
N LEU A 144 -8.69 -9.82 -0.85
CA LEU A 144 -7.26 -10.06 -0.70
C LEU A 144 -6.94 -11.55 -0.80
N PRO A 145 -5.81 -11.91 -1.45
CA PRO A 145 -5.36 -13.30 -1.50
C PRO A 145 -4.86 -13.76 -0.12
N THR A 146 -5.55 -14.73 0.45
CA THR A 146 -5.22 -15.37 1.73
C THR A 146 -4.69 -16.78 1.49
N ARG A 147 -3.54 -17.12 2.10
CA ARG A 147 -2.96 -18.45 2.00
C ARG A 147 -3.66 -19.43 2.91
N ASN A 148 -4.18 -20.51 2.35
CA ASN A 148 -4.86 -21.58 3.07
C ASN A 148 -4.06 -22.89 2.98
N TYR A 149 -3.74 -23.49 4.12
CA TYR A 149 -3.03 -24.76 4.24
C TYR A 149 -4.03 -25.85 4.62
N ILE A 150 -4.37 -26.75 3.70
CA ILE A 150 -5.50 -27.70 3.83
C ILE A 150 -5.22 -28.80 4.85
N LYS A 151 -3.98 -29.27 4.97
CA LYS A 151 -3.56 -30.33 5.90
C LYS A 151 -2.44 -29.84 6.81
N ASN A 152 -2.68 -28.71 7.47
CA ASN A 152 -1.68 -27.92 8.19
C ASN A 152 -0.89 -28.74 9.23
N GLU A 153 -1.55 -29.58 10.03
CA GLU A 153 -0.91 -30.34 11.11
C GLU A 153 0.10 -31.37 10.59
N LEU A 154 -0.16 -31.96 9.42
CA LEU A 154 0.69 -33.02 8.86
C LEU A 154 1.90 -32.49 8.09
N PHE A 155 1.74 -31.34 7.44
CA PHE A 155 2.73 -30.83 6.49
C PHE A 155 3.39 -29.50 6.91
N ALA A 156 3.04 -28.96 8.08
CA ALA A 156 3.50 -27.64 8.54
C ALA A 156 5.03 -27.44 8.44
N HIS A 157 5.81 -28.45 8.85
CA HIS A 157 7.28 -28.39 8.80
C HIS A 157 7.84 -28.52 7.39
N THR A 158 7.13 -29.23 6.49
CA THR A 158 7.58 -29.44 5.11
C THR A 158 7.18 -28.27 4.22
N ILE A 159 5.93 -27.83 4.32
CA ILE A 159 5.40 -26.73 3.51
C ILE A 159 6.00 -25.40 3.97
N GLY A 160 6.06 -25.19 5.28
CA GLY A 160 6.48 -23.94 5.87
C GLY A 160 5.31 -22.95 6.02
N TYR A 161 5.64 -21.67 6.13
CA TYR A 161 4.67 -20.58 6.31
C TYR A 161 5.14 -19.30 5.62
N LEU A 162 4.20 -18.39 5.43
CA LEU A 162 4.45 -17.06 4.90
C LEU A 162 4.64 -16.05 6.03
N GLY A 163 5.38 -14.99 5.76
CA GLY A 163 5.56 -13.88 6.67
C GLY A 163 6.05 -12.62 5.98
N ILE A 164 6.01 -11.51 6.70
CA ILE A 164 6.48 -10.22 6.20
C ILE A 164 7.99 -10.32 5.90
N PRO A 165 8.45 -9.88 4.71
CA PRO A 165 9.87 -9.93 4.36
C PRO A 165 10.72 -9.07 5.27
N ASN A 166 11.91 -9.54 5.63
CA ASN A 166 12.93 -8.74 6.27
C ASN A 166 13.80 -8.02 5.21
N GLN A 167 14.72 -7.17 5.67
CA GLN A 167 15.54 -6.35 4.77
C GLN A 167 16.41 -7.18 3.81
N ASP A 168 16.91 -8.33 4.24
CA ASP A 168 17.71 -9.22 3.41
C ASP A 168 16.84 -9.90 2.35
N GLU A 169 15.62 -10.31 2.72
CA GLU A 169 14.65 -10.94 1.82
C GLU A 169 14.14 -9.99 0.74
N PHE A 170 14.01 -8.69 1.03
CA PHE A 170 13.72 -7.66 0.01
C PHE A 170 14.80 -7.60 -1.08
N ASN A 171 16.06 -7.85 -0.72
CA ASN A 171 17.17 -7.85 -1.67
C ASN A 171 17.27 -9.14 -2.49
N ILE A 172 16.76 -10.25 -1.95
CA ILE A 172 16.86 -11.59 -2.56
C ILE A 172 15.67 -11.86 -3.47
N PHE A 173 14.45 -11.56 -3.03
CA PHE A 173 13.23 -11.89 -3.75
C PHE A 173 12.69 -10.68 -4.51
N GLN A 174 12.65 -10.78 -5.85
CA GLN A 174 12.22 -9.69 -6.74
C GLN A 174 10.78 -9.22 -6.48
N ASN A 175 9.93 -10.13 -5.99
CA ASN A 175 8.51 -9.87 -5.75
C ASN A 175 8.20 -9.54 -4.28
N ALA A 176 9.23 -9.37 -3.43
CA ALA A 176 9.09 -9.00 -2.03
C ALA A 176 8.81 -7.48 -1.89
N SER A 177 7.84 -6.94 -2.64
CA SER A 177 7.48 -5.51 -2.60
C SER A 177 6.07 -5.30 -2.02
N GLY A 178 5.87 -4.15 -1.42
CA GLY A 178 4.57 -3.81 -0.81
C GLY A 178 4.18 -4.73 0.35
N ASN A 179 2.92 -5.14 0.39
CA ASN A 179 2.36 -6.02 1.41
C ASN A 179 2.53 -7.52 1.10
N ASN A 180 3.37 -7.89 0.13
CA ASN A 180 3.56 -9.29 -0.23
C ASN A 180 4.26 -10.05 0.88
N GLN A 181 3.68 -11.18 1.27
CA GLN A 181 4.31 -12.12 2.17
C GLN A 181 5.28 -13.03 1.39
N VAL A 182 6.38 -13.41 2.03
CA VAL A 182 7.39 -14.33 1.47
C VAL A 182 7.46 -15.62 2.28
N GLY A 183 7.85 -16.70 1.65
CA GLY A 183 8.09 -17.98 2.32
C GLY A 183 9.24 -17.89 3.33
N LYS A 184 8.96 -18.21 4.59
CA LYS A 184 9.95 -18.15 5.68
C LYS A 184 10.75 -19.42 5.83
N ASN A 185 10.16 -20.56 5.52
CA ASN A 185 10.82 -21.86 5.55
C ASN A 185 10.10 -22.88 4.63
N GLY A 186 10.60 -24.11 4.57
CA GLY A 186 9.99 -25.22 3.84
C GLY A 186 9.90 -25.00 2.34
N LEU A 187 8.90 -25.63 1.71
CA LEU A 187 8.63 -25.52 0.29
C LEU A 187 8.25 -24.09 -0.12
N GLU A 188 7.54 -23.38 0.74
CA GLU A 188 7.19 -21.98 0.51
C GLU A 188 8.41 -21.11 0.25
N ARG A 189 9.50 -21.28 1.03
CA ARG A 189 10.75 -20.55 0.84
C ARG A 189 11.57 -21.10 -0.33
N TYR A 190 11.65 -22.42 -0.46
CA TYR A 190 12.48 -23.03 -1.49
C TYR A 190 11.98 -22.71 -2.91
N TYR A 191 10.67 -22.65 -3.08
CA TYR A 191 10.01 -22.35 -4.36
C TYR A 191 9.44 -20.92 -4.42
N GLU A 192 9.98 -19.99 -3.64
CA GLU A 192 9.49 -18.60 -3.59
C GLU A 192 9.36 -17.99 -4.98
N ASP A 193 10.39 -18.08 -5.82
CA ASP A 193 10.42 -17.50 -7.17
C ASP A 193 9.35 -18.09 -8.12
N TYR A 194 8.87 -19.31 -7.85
CA TYR A 194 7.83 -19.96 -8.63
C TYR A 194 6.43 -19.74 -8.05
N LEU A 195 6.35 -19.65 -6.72
CA LEU A 195 5.07 -19.54 -6.03
C LEU A 195 4.60 -18.10 -5.92
N SER A 196 5.51 -17.15 -5.76
CA SER A 196 5.14 -15.74 -5.67
C SER A 196 4.60 -15.26 -7.02
N GLY A 197 3.43 -14.62 -7.00
CA GLY A 197 2.88 -13.95 -8.18
C GLY A 197 3.51 -12.58 -8.40
N ILE A 198 3.12 -11.92 -9.49
CA ILE A 198 3.53 -10.53 -9.78
C ILE A 198 2.44 -9.62 -9.24
N PRO A 199 2.75 -8.70 -8.30
CA PRO A 199 1.78 -7.75 -7.76
C PRO A 199 1.15 -6.89 -8.85
N GLY A 200 -0.14 -6.56 -8.68
CA GLY A 200 -0.82 -5.56 -9.49
C GLY A 200 -0.64 -4.14 -8.91
N GLU A 201 -0.75 -3.12 -9.76
CA GLU A 201 -0.80 -1.70 -9.37
C GLU A 201 -2.23 -1.16 -9.50
#